data_5dca0c86e2379671f62cfea112fda69f
#
_entry.id   5dca0c86e2379671f62cfea112fda69f
#
_cell.length_a   1.000
_cell.length_b   1.000
_cell.length_c   1.000
_cell.angle_alpha   90.00
_cell.angle_beta   90.00
_cell.angle_gamma   90.00
#
_symmetry.space_group_name_H-M   'P 1'
#
loop_
_entity.id
_entity.type
_entity.pdbx_description
1 polymer ?
#
loop_
_entity_poly.entity_id
_entity_poly.type
_entity_poly.pdbx_seq_one_letter_code
_entity_poly.pdbx_strand_id
1 'polypeptide(L)'
;MPFTYIPPTEATAPRHAAITAAERAARSEVDHVIEHDAGQAAYARISDALRAFFDVIQEHAPASADRSAAERCVRIARMAANAAIAESDPDER
;
A
#
# COMPACT_ATOMS: atom_id res chain seq x y z
N MET A 1 -2.39 -6.13 20.31
CA MET A 1 -2.94 -4.79 20.49
C MET A 1 -2.87 -4.00 19.20
N PRO A 2 -3.96 -3.47 18.76
CA PRO A 2 -3.92 -2.60 17.61
C PRO A 2 -3.10 -1.34 17.91
N PHE A 3 -2.74 -0.65 16.86
CA PHE A 3 -1.91 0.54 16.97
C PHE A 3 -2.69 1.67 17.67
N THR A 4 -2.03 2.40 18.55
CA THR A 4 -2.58 3.58 19.17
C THR A 4 -2.38 4.77 18.25
N TYR A 5 -3.44 5.52 18.00
CA TYR A 5 -3.31 6.73 17.21
C TYR A 5 -2.50 7.77 17.99
N ILE A 6 -1.44 8.25 17.35
CA ILE A 6 -0.60 9.32 17.90
C ILE A 6 -0.71 10.51 16.95
N PRO A 7 -1.30 11.64 17.42
CA PRO A 7 -1.43 12.80 16.53
C PRO A 7 -0.08 13.34 16.09
N PRO A 8 0.03 13.84 14.87
CA PRO A 8 1.27 14.45 14.42
C PRO A 8 1.58 15.72 15.23
N THR A 9 2.87 15.92 15.48
CA THR A 9 3.36 17.16 16.07
C THR A 9 3.88 18.07 14.95
N GLU A 10 4.28 19.29 15.28
CA GLU A 10 4.89 20.17 14.30
C GLU A 10 6.13 19.54 13.66
N ALA A 11 6.90 18.82 14.44
CA ALA A 11 8.12 18.16 13.95
C ALA A 11 7.83 16.97 13.03
N THR A 12 6.74 16.23 13.28
CA THR A 12 6.42 15.00 12.55
C THR A 12 5.37 15.20 11.47
N ALA A 13 4.69 16.35 11.44
CA ALA A 13 3.61 16.60 10.48
C ALA A 13 4.02 16.40 9.01
N PRO A 14 5.22 16.86 8.55
CA PRO A 14 5.62 16.63 7.16
C PRO A 14 5.74 15.14 6.80
N ARG A 15 6.23 14.33 7.74
CA ARG A 15 6.35 12.87 7.52
C ARG A 15 4.99 12.22 7.44
N HIS A 16 4.07 12.60 8.33
CA HIS A 16 2.68 12.13 8.30
C HIS A 16 2.03 12.49 6.97
N ALA A 17 2.18 13.73 6.52
CA ALA A 17 1.60 14.18 5.26
C ALA A 17 2.14 13.37 4.08
N ALA A 18 3.44 13.09 4.06
CA ALA A 18 4.07 12.32 2.99
C ALA A 18 3.52 10.89 2.93
N ILE A 19 3.40 10.23 4.08
CA ILE A 19 2.89 8.87 4.16
C ILE A 19 1.41 8.83 3.77
N THR A 20 0.61 9.78 4.26
CA THR A 20 -0.82 9.85 3.93
C THR A 20 -1.04 10.07 2.43
N ALA A 21 -0.26 10.97 1.83
CA ALA A 21 -0.36 11.21 0.39
C ALA A 21 0.02 9.97 -0.42
N ALA A 22 1.07 9.26 0.00
CA ALA A 22 1.50 8.02 -0.65
C ALA A 22 0.45 6.93 -0.51
N GLU A 23 -0.18 6.82 0.64
CA GLU A 23 -1.27 5.86 0.85
C GLU A 23 -2.45 6.14 -0.09
N ARG A 24 -2.86 7.40 -0.18
CA ARG A 24 -3.97 7.78 -1.07
C ARG A 24 -3.66 7.48 -2.52
N ALA A 25 -2.44 7.77 -2.95
CA ALA A 25 -2.02 7.48 -4.33
C ALA A 25 -2.03 5.99 -4.60
N ALA A 26 -1.52 5.18 -3.67
CA ALA A 26 -1.50 3.73 -3.82
C ALA A 26 -2.92 3.15 -3.86
N ARG A 27 -3.81 3.61 -2.98
CA ARG A 27 -5.20 3.14 -2.94
C ARG A 27 -5.93 3.48 -4.24
N SER A 28 -5.77 4.69 -4.72
CA SER A 28 -6.41 5.13 -5.96
C SER A 28 -5.94 4.29 -7.15
N GLU A 29 -4.63 4.02 -7.25
CA GLU A 29 -4.08 3.21 -8.33
C GLU A 29 -4.55 1.76 -8.24
N VAL A 30 -4.55 1.17 -7.04
CA VAL A 30 -5.01 -0.20 -6.84
C VAL A 30 -6.49 -0.35 -7.22
N ASP A 31 -7.32 0.58 -6.78
CA ASP A 31 -8.76 0.55 -7.12
C ASP A 31 -8.96 0.64 -8.63
N HIS A 32 -8.24 1.54 -9.29
CA HIS A 32 -8.31 1.69 -10.74
C HIS A 32 -7.90 0.41 -11.46
N VAL A 33 -6.80 -0.19 -11.05
CA VAL A 33 -6.29 -1.41 -11.68
C VAL A 33 -7.26 -2.57 -11.51
N ILE A 34 -7.81 -2.76 -10.32
CA ILE A 34 -8.77 -3.84 -10.06
C ILE A 34 -10.01 -3.69 -10.97
N GLU A 35 -10.45 -2.47 -11.20
CA GLU A 35 -11.65 -2.20 -11.99
C GLU A 35 -11.42 -2.28 -13.51
N HIS A 36 -10.21 -1.97 -13.97
CA HIS A 36 -10.00 -1.72 -15.41
C HIS A 36 -8.96 -2.60 -16.08
N ASP A 37 -8.01 -3.15 -15.31
CA ASP A 37 -6.92 -3.94 -15.88
C ASP A 37 -7.11 -5.42 -15.60
N ALA A 38 -6.36 -6.27 -16.33
CA ALA A 38 -6.38 -7.71 -16.13
C ALA A 38 -5.01 -8.31 -16.41
N GLY A 39 -4.79 -9.53 -15.92
CA GLY A 39 -3.61 -10.31 -16.22
C GLY A 39 -2.32 -9.75 -15.65
N GLN A 40 -1.22 -10.03 -16.35
CA GLN A 40 0.12 -9.67 -15.87
C GLN A 40 0.31 -8.15 -15.72
N ALA A 41 -0.29 -7.36 -16.58
CA ALA A 41 -0.19 -5.90 -16.50
C ALA A 41 -0.81 -5.38 -15.20
N ALA A 42 -1.94 -5.95 -14.78
CA ALA A 42 -2.59 -5.57 -13.54
C ALA A 42 -1.71 -5.90 -12.33
N TYR A 43 -1.17 -7.10 -12.28
CA TYR A 43 -0.28 -7.49 -11.18
C TYR A 43 0.94 -6.59 -11.08
N ALA A 44 1.56 -6.28 -12.22
CA ALA A 44 2.73 -5.41 -12.25
C ALA A 44 2.42 -4.00 -11.74
N ARG A 45 1.29 -3.44 -12.15
CA ARG A 45 0.90 -2.10 -11.73
C ARG A 45 0.60 -2.02 -10.24
N ILE A 46 -0.05 -3.03 -9.69
CA ILE A 46 -0.31 -3.09 -8.25
C ILE A 46 1.00 -3.20 -7.48
N SER A 47 1.90 -4.06 -7.92
CA SER A 47 3.21 -4.20 -7.28
C SER A 47 3.98 -2.89 -7.28
N ASP A 48 3.97 -2.17 -8.39
CA ASP A 48 4.66 -0.88 -8.49
C ASP A 48 4.03 0.18 -7.57
N ALA A 49 2.70 0.24 -7.51
CA ALA A 49 2.00 1.20 -6.66
C ALA A 49 2.31 0.95 -5.18
N LEU A 50 2.29 -0.30 -4.75
CA LEU A 50 2.55 -0.65 -3.37
C LEU A 50 4.03 -0.53 -3.02
N ARG A 51 4.93 -0.76 -3.98
CA ARG A 51 6.36 -0.50 -3.78
C ARG A 51 6.61 0.98 -3.56
N ALA A 52 5.97 1.85 -4.32
CA ALA A 52 6.11 3.29 -4.14
C ALA A 52 5.68 3.71 -2.73
N PHE A 53 4.57 3.15 -2.24
CA PHE A 53 4.13 3.40 -0.88
C PHE A 53 5.11 2.87 0.16
N PHE A 54 5.60 1.66 -0.04
CA PHE A 54 6.60 1.03 0.83
C PHE A 54 7.86 1.89 0.95
N ASP A 55 8.33 2.43 -0.17
CA ASP A 55 9.52 3.29 -0.19
C ASP A 55 9.31 4.56 0.63
N VAL A 56 8.13 5.15 0.57
CA VAL A 56 7.80 6.33 1.36
C VAL A 56 7.77 5.99 2.86
N ILE A 57 7.21 4.83 3.23
CA ILE A 57 7.24 4.38 4.61
C ILE A 57 8.67 4.26 5.10
N GLN A 58 9.54 3.64 4.31
CA GLN A 58 10.95 3.47 4.70
C GLN A 58 11.69 4.80 4.83
N GLU A 59 11.35 5.76 3.97
CA GLU A 59 12.00 7.07 3.98
C GLU A 59 11.60 7.91 5.21
N HIS A 60 10.34 7.84 5.62
CA HIS A 60 9.79 8.77 6.61
C HIS A 60 9.53 8.16 7.97
N ALA A 61 9.45 6.84 8.10
CA ALA A 61 9.24 6.18 9.37
C ALA A 61 10.55 5.61 9.90
N PRO A 62 10.88 5.84 11.18
CA PRO A 62 12.10 5.28 11.75
C PRO A 62 12.01 3.77 11.88
N ALA A 63 13.15 3.10 11.88
CA ALA A 63 13.22 1.66 12.11
C ALA A 63 12.63 1.32 13.47
N SER A 64 11.58 0.51 13.48
CA SER A 64 10.83 0.18 14.68
C SER A 64 9.95 -1.03 14.42
N ALA A 65 9.37 -1.58 15.51
CA ALA A 65 8.39 -2.65 15.39
C ALA A 65 7.16 -2.20 14.58
N ASP A 66 6.74 -0.94 14.76
CA ASP A 66 5.59 -0.40 14.05
C ASP A 66 5.87 -0.24 12.55
N ARG A 67 7.07 0.20 12.18
CA ARG A 67 7.46 0.24 10.77
C ARG A 67 7.46 -1.15 10.15
N SER A 68 8.02 -2.13 10.85
CA SER A 68 8.03 -3.52 10.37
C SER A 68 6.61 -4.07 10.20
N ALA A 69 5.70 -3.73 11.11
CA ALA A 69 4.30 -4.12 10.99
C ALA A 69 3.65 -3.47 9.78
N ALA A 70 3.92 -2.19 9.53
CA ALA A 70 3.40 -1.48 8.35
C ALA A 70 3.88 -2.13 7.06
N GLU A 71 5.16 -2.50 7.00
CA GLU A 71 5.73 -3.17 5.84
C GLU A 71 5.07 -4.52 5.57
N ARG A 72 4.77 -5.28 6.63
CA ARG A 72 4.02 -6.54 6.49
C ARG A 72 2.61 -6.29 5.97
N CYS A 73 1.95 -5.23 6.42
CA CYS A 73 0.61 -4.90 5.95
C CYS A 73 0.60 -4.54 4.46
N VAL A 74 1.62 -3.85 3.97
CA VAL A 74 1.74 -3.56 2.54
C VAL A 74 1.85 -4.85 1.73
N ARG A 75 2.64 -5.81 2.21
CA ARG A 75 2.78 -7.11 1.56
C ARG A 75 1.45 -7.86 1.53
N ILE A 76 0.73 -7.87 2.63
CA ILE A 76 -0.59 -8.50 2.71
C ILE A 76 -1.58 -7.82 1.76
N ALA A 77 -1.55 -6.49 1.68
CA ALA A 77 -2.40 -5.74 0.77
C ALA A 77 -2.14 -6.14 -0.69
N ARG A 78 -0.87 -6.32 -1.07
CA ARG A 78 -0.53 -6.77 -2.42
C ARG A 78 -1.10 -8.16 -2.70
N MET A 79 -0.96 -9.08 -1.76
CA MET A 79 -1.48 -10.44 -1.92
C MET A 79 -3.00 -10.44 -2.05
N ALA A 80 -3.68 -9.64 -1.24
CA ALA A 80 -5.13 -9.53 -1.30
C ALA A 80 -5.60 -8.91 -2.62
N ALA A 81 -4.90 -7.89 -3.11
CA ALA A 81 -5.22 -7.25 -4.38
C ALA A 81 -5.03 -8.23 -5.55
N ASN A 82 -3.94 -9.00 -5.54
CA ASN A 82 -3.70 -10.01 -6.56
C ASN A 82 -4.81 -11.08 -6.56
N ALA A 83 -5.25 -11.49 -5.37
CA ALA A 83 -6.36 -12.44 -5.27
C ALA A 83 -7.66 -11.87 -5.84
N ALA A 84 -7.92 -10.59 -5.61
CA ALA A 84 -9.10 -9.93 -6.16
C ALA A 84 -9.08 -9.90 -7.70
N ILE A 85 -7.90 -9.65 -8.28
CA ILE A 85 -7.75 -9.70 -9.73
C ILE A 85 -8.03 -11.10 -10.26
N ALA A 86 -7.47 -12.12 -9.62
CA ALA A 86 -7.67 -13.52 -10.03
C ALA A 86 -9.15 -13.90 -9.97
N GLU A 87 -9.86 -13.45 -8.95
CA GLU A 87 -11.30 -13.73 -8.83
C GLU A 87 -12.12 -13.08 -9.94
N SER A 88 -11.69 -11.93 -10.44
CA SER A 88 -12.39 -11.21 -11.48
C SER A 88 -12.09 -11.74 -12.89
N ASP A 89 -11.09 -12.60 -13.04
CA ASP A 89 -10.67 -13.16 -14.32
C ASP A 89 -11.23 -14.59 -14.45
N PRO A 90 -12.21 -14.82 -15.33
CA PRO A 90 -12.80 -16.16 -15.49
C PRO A 90 -11.78 -17.21 -15.92
N ASP A 91 -10.74 -16.83 -16.63
CA ASP A 91 -9.74 -17.78 -17.14
C ASP A 91 -8.77 -18.23 -16.07
N GLU A 92 -8.68 -17.53 -14.96
CA GLU A 92 -7.79 -17.86 -13.86
C GLU A 92 -8.46 -18.67 -12.74
N ARG A 93 -9.76 -18.85 -12.82
CA ARG A 93 -10.50 -19.58 -11.80
C ARG A 93 -10.38 -21.11 -11.96
#